data_b5399442998db7e3dcc5b3203592bc7a
#
_entry.id   b5399442998db7e3dcc5b3203592bc7a
#
_cell.length_a   1.000
_cell.length_b   1.000
_cell.length_c   1.000
_cell.angle_alpha   90.00
_cell.angle_beta   90.00
_cell.angle_gamma   90.00
#
_symmetry.space_group_name_H-M   'P 1'
#
loop_
_entity.id
_entity.type
_entity.pdbx_description
1 polymer ?
#
loop_
_entity_poly.entity_id
_entity_poly.type
_entity_poly.pdbx_seq_one_letter_code
_entity_poly.pdbx_strand_id
1 'polypeptide(L)'
;VAGAVLAAVALAAPAIAEAPITPEGNFGGGALAAPPRAIDGAGNAIVAVRALPKRRLEIEATVRGRCAGGDISAVAKVAADGSFHAEGTVSQQPDPALKITTTYKLTGRFTSRGAAEGTLTATLDRSLEGHTTTCRSGKVAYSLRRPTGGLGDPGAPKAAFYYGTTAQRSTGPNRPIVLRVSASGRVLRRALFGESVKCSDDRIAIGIEAPRTDVPIDSRGRVTDHERYEFTQGEAVVHVDDHFTAELGTRGARGTFTLSSRAADRASGRTIQTCKSGTVRWRAAR
;
A
#
# COMPACT_ATOMS: atom_id res chain seq x y z
N VAL A 1 0.36 -45.73 60.95
CA VAL A 1 1.07 -44.77 60.12
C VAL A 1 -0.01 -44.07 59.29
N ALA A 2 -0.42 -42.85 59.68
CA ALA A 2 -1.39 -42.04 58.95
C ALA A 2 -0.64 -41.09 58.01
N GLY A 3 -0.82 -41.25 56.70
CA GLY A 3 -0.31 -40.37 55.68
C GLY A 3 -1.28 -39.21 55.42
N ALA A 4 -0.83 -37.98 55.69
CA ALA A 4 -1.57 -36.75 55.33
C ALA A 4 -1.30 -36.42 53.85
N VAL A 5 -2.36 -36.36 53.03
CA VAL A 5 -2.31 -35.89 51.67
C VAL A 5 -2.55 -34.37 51.68
N LEU A 6 -1.48 -33.61 51.39
CA LEU A 6 -1.54 -32.15 51.16
C LEU A 6 -2.08 -31.90 49.72
N ALA A 7 -3.31 -31.43 49.60
CA ALA A 7 -3.86 -30.94 48.34
C ALA A 7 -3.33 -29.51 48.07
N ALA A 8 -2.45 -29.36 47.08
CA ALA A 8 -2.02 -28.03 46.58
C ALA A 8 -3.13 -27.38 45.74
N VAL A 9 -3.75 -26.36 46.28
CA VAL A 9 -4.68 -25.51 45.52
C VAL A 9 -3.86 -24.54 44.68
N ALA A 10 -3.77 -24.79 43.37
CA ALA A 10 -3.20 -23.85 42.45
C ALA A 10 -4.17 -22.67 42.24
N LEU A 11 -3.88 -21.54 42.86
CA LEU A 11 -4.54 -20.27 42.57
C LEU A 11 -4.18 -19.84 41.15
N ALA A 12 -5.09 -20.01 40.20
CA ALA A 12 -5.00 -19.43 38.89
C ALA A 12 -5.01 -17.90 39.03
N ALA A 13 -3.88 -17.24 38.71
CA ALA A 13 -3.83 -15.79 38.63
C ALA A 13 -4.87 -15.29 37.59
N PRO A 14 -5.68 -14.26 37.90
CA PRO A 14 -6.60 -13.71 36.93
C PRO A 14 -5.81 -13.20 35.74
N ALA A 15 -6.17 -13.66 34.54
CA ALA A 15 -5.62 -13.13 33.29
C ALA A 15 -5.98 -11.63 33.22
N ILE A 16 -4.98 -10.77 33.38
CA ILE A 16 -5.14 -9.33 33.21
C ILE A 16 -5.56 -9.13 31.74
N ALA A 17 -6.82 -8.78 31.51
CA ALA A 17 -7.30 -8.46 30.18
C ALA A 17 -6.50 -7.28 29.64
N GLU A 18 -5.75 -7.50 28.57
CA GLU A 18 -4.95 -6.47 27.92
C GLU A 18 -5.87 -5.33 27.46
N ALA A 19 -5.49 -4.09 27.80
CA ALA A 19 -6.31 -2.94 27.49
C ALA A 19 -6.54 -2.85 25.95
N PRO A 20 -7.77 -2.59 25.51
CA PRO A 20 -8.11 -2.62 24.10
C PRO A 20 -7.27 -1.62 23.31
N ILE A 21 -6.62 -2.08 22.23
CA ILE A 21 -5.82 -1.24 21.34
C ILE A 21 -6.76 -0.27 20.61
N THR A 22 -6.57 1.02 20.85
CA THR A 22 -7.27 2.08 20.11
C THR A 22 -6.32 2.67 19.09
N PRO A 23 -6.52 2.40 17.78
CA PRO A 23 -5.70 2.99 16.75
C PRO A 23 -5.94 4.48 16.60
N GLU A 24 -4.91 5.25 16.24
CA GLU A 24 -4.99 6.69 15.98
C GLU A 24 -4.18 7.07 14.74
N GLY A 25 -4.73 8.00 13.93
CA GLY A 25 -4.04 8.59 12.79
C GLY A 25 -4.09 7.70 11.54
N ASN A 26 -3.10 7.91 10.65
CA ASN A 26 -3.00 7.23 9.38
C ASN A 26 -1.97 6.10 9.43
N PHE A 27 -2.34 4.97 8.87
CA PHE A 27 -1.50 3.80 8.68
C PHE A 27 -1.38 3.53 7.18
N GLY A 28 -0.22 3.13 6.74
CA GLY A 28 -0.02 2.75 5.36
C GLY A 28 0.90 1.55 5.25
N GLY A 29 0.78 0.87 4.14
CA GLY A 29 1.58 -0.30 3.84
C GLY A 29 0.99 -1.12 2.72
N GLY A 30 1.18 -2.43 2.79
CA GLY A 30 0.70 -3.33 1.76
C GLY A 30 1.46 -4.64 1.73
N ALA A 31 1.50 -5.23 0.54
CA ALA A 31 2.21 -6.44 0.21
C ALA A 31 2.96 -6.28 -1.11
N LEU A 32 4.15 -6.83 -1.18
CA LEU A 32 4.95 -6.93 -2.40
C LEU A 32 5.11 -8.41 -2.75
N ALA A 33 4.61 -8.82 -3.91
CA ALA A 33 4.76 -10.17 -4.41
C ALA A 33 6.24 -10.53 -4.58
N ALA A 34 6.59 -11.78 -4.28
CA ALA A 34 7.93 -12.30 -4.57
C ALA A 34 8.11 -12.55 -6.08
N PRO A 35 9.32 -12.36 -6.64
CA PRO A 35 9.64 -12.80 -7.98
C PRO A 35 9.40 -14.33 -8.15
N PRO A 36 9.01 -14.83 -9.33
CA PRO A 36 8.81 -14.14 -10.60
C PRO A 36 7.42 -13.48 -10.77
N ARG A 37 6.49 -13.64 -9.83
CA ARG A 37 5.14 -13.06 -9.89
C ARG A 37 5.10 -11.53 -9.89
N ALA A 38 6.27 -10.93 -9.74
CA ALA A 38 6.41 -9.48 -9.67
C ALA A 38 6.21 -8.76 -11.01
N ILE A 39 6.38 -9.46 -12.15
CA ILE A 39 6.35 -8.84 -13.49
C ILE A 39 4.92 -8.45 -13.88
N ASP A 40 3.93 -9.29 -13.58
CA ASP A 40 2.52 -9.02 -13.85
C ASP A 40 1.80 -8.28 -12.71
N GLY A 41 2.51 -8.01 -11.61
CA GLY A 41 1.98 -7.31 -10.43
C GLY A 41 0.99 -8.12 -9.59
N ALA A 42 0.65 -9.34 -9.99
CA ALA A 42 -0.28 -10.17 -9.24
C ALA A 42 0.20 -10.45 -7.82
N GLY A 43 -0.68 -10.24 -6.83
CA GLY A 43 -0.36 -10.39 -5.41
C GLY A 43 0.28 -9.14 -4.78
N ASN A 44 0.48 -8.05 -5.54
CA ASN A 44 0.78 -6.75 -4.96
C ASN A 44 -0.49 -6.09 -4.44
N ALA A 45 -0.39 -5.47 -3.30
CA ALA A 45 -1.45 -4.61 -2.77
C ALA A 45 -0.85 -3.45 -1.98
N ILE A 46 -1.50 -2.31 -2.05
CA ILE A 46 -1.28 -1.21 -1.12
C ILE A 46 -2.55 -1.01 -0.32
N VAL A 47 -2.39 -0.71 0.96
CA VAL A 47 -3.49 -0.52 1.89
C VAL A 47 -3.20 0.71 2.74
N ALA A 48 -4.16 1.62 2.80
CA ALA A 48 -4.15 2.77 3.69
C ALA A 48 -5.35 2.71 4.62
N VAL A 49 -5.14 3.09 5.87
CA VAL A 49 -6.17 3.11 6.90
C VAL A 49 -6.09 4.42 7.67
N ARG A 50 -7.22 5.09 7.84
CA ARG A 50 -7.39 6.22 8.73
C ARG A 50 -8.27 5.82 9.91
N ALA A 51 -7.75 5.96 11.12
CA ALA A 51 -8.53 5.79 12.32
C ALA A 51 -9.48 6.97 12.53
N LEU A 52 -10.74 6.68 12.74
CA LEU A 52 -11.82 7.60 13.00
C LEU A 52 -12.32 7.45 14.45
N PRO A 53 -13.05 8.46 15.00
CA PRO A 53 -13.69 8.32 16.29
C PRO A 53 -14.60 7.10 16.38
N LYS A 54 -14.91 6.67 17.61
CA LYS A 54 -15.82 5.53 17.91
C LYS A 54 -15.31 4.20 17.31
N ARG A 55 -13.98 3.99 17.29
CA ARG A 55 -13.34 2.76 16.79
C ARG A 55 -13.71 2.40 15.35
N ARG A 56 -13.88 3.39 14.50
CA ARG A 56 -14.12 3.20 13.08
C ARG A 56 -12.82 3.38 12.29
N LEU A 57 -12.74 2.72 11.17
CA LEU A 57 -11.66 2.84 10.21
C LEU A 57 -12.23 3.23 8.86
N GLU A 58 -11.54 4.09 8.18
CA GLU A 58 -11.68 4.31 6.75
C GLU A 58 -10.51 3.63 6.06
N ILE A 59 -10.79 2.82 5.07
CA ILE A 59 -9.84 1.93 4.40
C ILE A 59 -9.88 2.24 2.92
N GLU A 60 -8.72 2.51 2.34
CA GLU A 60 -8.51 2.53 0.90
C GLU A 60 -7.43 1.50 0.57
N ALA A 61 -7.68 0.68 -0.43
CA ALA A 61 -6.70 -0.28 -0.89
C ALA A 61 -6.75 -0.39 -2.41
N THR A 62 -5.61 -0.73 -3.00
CA THR A 62 -5.55 -1.18 -4.39
C THR A 62 -4.87 -2.52 -4.42
N VAL A 63 -5.47 -3.47 -5.11
CA VAL A 63 -4.98 -4.83 -5.27
C VAL A 63 -4.78 -5.13 -6.74
N ARG A 64 -3.71 -5.86 -7.07
CA ARG A 64 -3.46 -6.32 -8.43
C ARG A 64 -3.69 -7.82 -8.55
N GLY A 65 -4.54 -8.18 -9.51
CA GLY A 65 -4.65 -9.52 -10.09
C GLY A 65 -3.87 -9.60 -11.39
N ARG A 66 -3.86 -10.75 -12.04
CA ARG A 66 -3.13 -10.94 -13.30
C ARG A 66 -3.68 -10.13 -14.48
N CYS A 67 -4.99 -9.88 -14.52
CA CYS A 67 -5.65 -9.23 -15.65
C CYS A 67 -6.03 -7.78 -15.39
N ALA A 68 -6.09 -7.35 -14.13
CA ALA A 68 -6.53 -6.01 -13.76
C ALA A 68 -6.01 -5.61 -12.37
N GLY A 69 -6.02 -4.30 -12.10
CA GLY A 69 -6.01 -3.74 -10.76
C GLY A 69 -7.41 -3.30 -10.35
N GLY A 70 -7.71 -3.33 -9.05
CA GLY A 70 -8.98 -2.86 -8.53
C GLY A 70 -8.80 -2.07 -7.24
N ASP A 71 -9.52 -0.96 -7.15
CA ASP A 71 -9.53 -0.12 -5.96
C ASP A 71 -10.68 -0.51 -5.03
N ILE A 72 -10.42 -0.36 -3.76
CA ILE A 72 -11.33 -0.69 -2.66
C ILE A 72 -11.45 0.54 -1.79
N SER A 73 -12.69 0.91 -1.47
CA SER A 73 -13.00 1.90 -0.44
C SER A 73 -13.99 1.29 0.53
N ALA A 74 -13.68 1.32 1.81
CA ALA A 74 -14.47 0.68 2.84
C ALA A 74 -14.44 1.43 4.16
N VAL A 75 -15.46 1.16 4.99
CA VAL A 75 -15.50 1.55 6.41
C VAL A 75 -15.61 0.29 7.24
N ALA A 76 -14.78 0.15 8.26
CA ALA A 76 -14.80 -0.96 9.18
C ALA A 76 -14.94 -0.49 10.64
N LYS A 77 -15.34 -1.39 11.52
CA LYS A 77 -15.33 -1.19 12.98
C LYS A 77 -14.22 -2.04 13.59
N VAL A 78 -13.48 -1.48 14.53
CA VAL A 78 -12.45 -2.21 15.29
C VAL A 78 -13.10 -2.88 16.49
N ALA A 79 -13.00 -4.18 16.60
CA ALA A 79 -13.47 -4.97 17.73
C ALA A 79 -12.60 -4.74 18.98
N ALA A 80 -13.03 -5.22 20.14
CA ALA A 80 -12.34 -5.02 21.41
C ALA A 80 -10.91 -5.61 21.40
N ASP A 81 -10.71 -6.72 20.69
CA ASP A 81 -9.43 -7.40 20.52
C ASP A 81 -8.51 -6.77 19.46
N GLY A 82 -8.91 -5.64 18.87
CA GLY A 82 -8.17 -4.94 17.81
C GLY A 82 -8.43 -5.47 16.40
N SER A 83 -9.25 -6.51 16.22
CA SER A 83 -9.59 -7.03 14.91
C SER A 83 -10.53 -6.11 14.14
N PHE A 84 -10.47 -6.17 12.81
CA PHE A 84 -11.38 -5.48 11.90
C PHE A 84 -11.55 -6.28 10.61
N HIS A 85 -12.70 -6.09 9.97
CA HIS A 85 -12.96 -6.68 8.66
C HIS A 85 -13.80 -5.73 7.81
N ALA A 86 -13.66 -5.85 6.50
CA ALA A 86 -14.50 -5.22 5.50
C ALA A 86 -14.65 -6.16 4.32
N GLU A 87 -15.85 -6.19 3.74
CA GLU A 87 -16.12 -6.92 2.51
C GLU A 87 -17.14 -6.14 1.68
N GLY A 88 -17.13 -6.36 0.39
CA GLY A 88 -18.04 -5.65 -0.51
C GLY A 88 -17.65 -5.75 -1.97
N THR A 89 -18.35 -4.96 -2.78
CA THR A 89 -18.11 -4.85 -4.20
C THR A 89 -18.03 -3.38 -4.58
N VAL A 90 -16.99 -3.00 -5.34
CA VAL A 90 -16.79 -1.67 -5.90
C VAL A 90 -16.71 -1.78 -7.40
N SER A 91 -17.41 -0.91 -8.12
CA SER A 91 -17.32 -0.80 -9.58
C SER A 91 -16.69 0.53 -9.96
N GLN A 92 -15.77 0.48 -10.91
CA GLN A 92 -15.06 1.61 -11.46
C GLN A 92 -15.21 1.60 -12.97
N GLN A 93 -15.32 2.76 -13.57
CA GLN A 93 -15.38 2.93 -15.00
C GLN A 93 -14.36 4.01 -15.41
N PRO A 94 -13.07 3.63 -15.47
CA PRO A 94 -12.00 4.58 -15.81
C PRO A 94 -12.10 5.08 -17.25
N ASP A 95 -12.78 4.34 -18.11
CA ASP A 95 -13.04 4.65 -19.50
C ASP A 95 -14.47 4.17 -19.85
N PRO A 96 -15.22 4.83 -20.75
CA PRO A 96 -16.56 4.37 -21.18
C PRO A 96 -16.61 2.92 -21.67
N ALA A 97 -15.55 2.43 -22.29
CA ALA A 97 -15.45 1.05 -22.78
C ALA A 97 -14.95 0.05 -21.72
N LEU A 98 -14.38 0.53 -20.61
CA LEU A 98 -13.74 -0.29 -19.59
C LEU A 98 -14.45 -0.17 -18.23
N LYS A 99 -15.04 -1.28 -17.77
CA LYS A 99 -15.58 -1.42 -16.42
C LYS A 99 -14.77 -2.44 -15.64
N ILE A 100 -14.43 -2.10 -14.40
CA ILE A 100 -13.76 -3.01 -13.46
C ILE A 100 -14.65 -3.13 -12.23
N THR A 101 -15.05 -4.36 -11.90
CA THR A 101 -15.81 -4.67 -10.69
C THR A 101 -14.90 -5.47 -9.76
N THR A 102 -14.67 -4.97 -8.56
CA THR A 102 -13.82 -5.60 -7.54
C THR A 102 -14.69 -6.08 -6.39
N THR A 103 -14.80 -7.39 -6.23
CA THR A 103 -15.39 -8.00 -5.03
C THR A 103 -14.26 -8.41 -4.11
N TYR A 104 -14.30 -7.94 -2.85
CA TYR A 104 -13.19 -8.09 -1.92
C TYR A 104 -13.62 -8.56 -0.53
N LYS A 105 -12.64 -9.18 0.16
CA LYS A 105 -12.68 -9.44 1.59
C LYS A 105 -11.34 -9.05 2.20
N LEU A 106 -11.38 -8.14 3.17
CA LEU A 106 -10.23 -7.64 3.89
C LEU A 106 -10.42 -7.93 5.38
N THR A 107 -9.42 -8.51 6.02
CA THR A 107 -9.38 -8.74 7.45
C THR A 107 -8.07 -8.22 8.01
N GLY A 108 -8.07 -7.73 9.23
CA GLY A 108 -6.86 -7.28 9.88
C GLY A 108 -6.99 -7.22 11.39
N ARG A 109 -5.84 -7.04 12.04
CA ARG A 109 -5.76 -6.85 13.49
C ARG A 109 -4.64 -5.86 13.82
N PHE A 110 -4.92 -4.94 14.70
CA PHE A 110 -3.89 -4.09 15.29
C PHE A 110 -3.05 -4.92 16.27
N THR A 111 -1.76 -5.01 16.02
CA THR A 111 -0.77 -5.68 16.88
C THR A 111 -0.16 -4.72 17.89
N SER A 112 -0.31 -3.42 17.65
CA SER A 112 0.07 -2.33 18.56
C SER A 112 -0.66 -1.04 18.14
N ARG A 113 -0.45 0.06 18.89
CA ARG A 113 -0.97 1.40 18.51
C ARG A 113 -0.36 1.94 17.20
N GLY A 114 0.73 1.36 16.72
CA GLY A 114 1.44 1.81 15.51
C GLY A 114 1.51 0.77 14.39
N ALA A 115 0.92 -0.41 14.57
CA ALA A 115 1.04 -1.51 13.62
C ALA A 115 -0.23 -2.32 13.49
N ALA A 116 -0.52 -2.79 12.28
CA ALA A 116 -1.56 -3.78 12.00
C ALA A 116 -1.08 -4.74 10.91
N GLU A 117 -1.66 -5.92 10.91
CA GLU A 117 -1.42 -6.97 9.91
C GLU A 117 -2.76 -7.56 9.48
N GLY A 118 -2.80 -8.10 8.27
CA GLY A 118 -4.03 -8.65 7.77
C GLY A 118 -3.91 -9.39 6.45
N THR A 119 -5.06 -9.75 5.90
CA THR A 119 -5.16 -10.40 4.60
C THR A 119 -6.23 -9.74 3.75
N LEU A 120 -5.96 -9.69 2.45
CA LEU A 120 -6.85 -9.20 1.42
C LEU A 120 -7.02 -10.28 0.35
N THR A 121 -8.25 -10.55 -0.03
CA THR A 121 -8.59 -11.34 -1.22
C THR A 121 -9.52 -10.51 -2.10
N ALA A 122 -9.31 -10.57 -3.41
CA ALA A 122 -10.20 -9.91 -4.37
C ALA A 122 -10.42 -10.75 -5.61
N THR A 123 -11.63 -10.66 -6.15
CA THR A 123 -11.98 -11.09 -7.50
C THR A 123 -12.24 -9.83 -8.31
N LEU A 124 -11.62 -9.75 -9.48
CA LEU A 124 -11.70 -8.61 -10.37
C LEU A 124 -12.32 -9.04 -11.69
N ASP A 125 -13.47 -8.47 -12.02
CA ASP A 125 -14.13 -8.65 -13.30
C ASP A 125 -13.86 -7.42 -14.15
N ARG A 126 -13.02 -7.59 -15.17
CA ARG A 126 -12.68 -6.56 -16.15
C ARG A 126 -13.54 -6.78 -17.38
N SER A 127 -14.46 -5.87 -17.64
CA SER A 127 -15.28 -5.85 -18.86
C SER A 127 -14.74 -4.77 -19.80
N LEU A 128 -14.38 -5.17 -21.02
CA LEU A 128 -13.92 -4.30 -22.09
C LEU A 128 -14.71 -4.63 -23.34
N GLU A 129 -15.43 -3.66 -23.90
CA GLU A 129 -16.23 -3.83 -25.13
C GLU A 129 -17.18 -5.05 -25.07
N GLY A 130 -17.79 -5.30 -23.90
CA GLY A 130 -18.69 -6.43 -23.70
C GLY A 130 -18.03 -7.76 -23.37
N HIS A 131 -16.70 -7.87 -23.47
CA HIS A 131 -15.96 -9.06 -23.06
C HIS A 131 -15.54 -8.96 -21.60
N THR A 132 -15.91 -9.95 -20.78
CA THR A 132 -15.54 -9.97 -19.37
C THR A 132 -14.43 -10.98 -19.13
N THR A 133 -13.37 -10.52 -18.45
CA THR A 133 -12.27 -11.36 -17.98
C THR A 133 -12.23 -11.29 -16.46
N THR A 134 -12.29 -12.44 -15.81
CA THR A 134 -12.21 -12.56 -14.34
C THR A 134 -10.81 -12.96 -13.92
N CYS A 135 -10.23 -12.25 -12.96
CA CYS A 135 -9.00 -12.64 -12.29
C CYS A 135 -9.09 -12.50 -10.77
N ARG A 136 -8.19 -13.18 -10.08
CA ARG A 136 -8.15 -13.21 -8.62
C ARG A 136 -6.79 -12.76 -8.13
N SER A 137 -6.77 -12.01 -7.03
CA SER A 137 -5.52 -11.63 -6.36
C SER A 137 -4.85 -12.81 -5.65
N GLY A 138 -5.62 -13.86 -5.33
CA GLY A 138 -5.23 -14.81 -4.30
C GLY A 138 -5.29 -14.18 -2.91
N LYS A 139 -4.81 -14.90 -1.89
CA LYS A 139 -4.69 -14.39 -0.52
C LYS A 139 -3.41 -13.54 -0.42
N VAL A 140 -3.56 -12.26 -0.20
CA VAL A 140 -2.47 -11.29 -0.07
C VAL A 140 -2.34 -10.92 1.41
N ALA A 141 -1.25 -11.31 2.06
CA ALA A 141 -0.93 -10.87 3.42
C ALA A 141 -0.31 -9.46 3.37
N TYR A 142 -0.81 -8.54 4.16
CA TYR A 142 -0.32 -7.16 4.21
C TYR A 142 0.09 -6.75 5.61
N SER A 143 1.00 -5.79 5.69
CA SER A 143 1.39 -5.11 6.93
C SER A 143 1.19 -3.62 6.81
N LEU A 144 0.76 -2.98 7.89
CA LEU A 144 0.55 -1.54 8.00
C LEU A 144 1.40 -0.99 9.15
N ARG A 145 1.94 0.21 8.95
CA ARG A 145 2.64 0.96 10.02
C ARG A 145 2.17 2.41 10.05
N ARG A 146 2.15 2.97 11.24
CA ARG A 146 2.04 4.42 11.45
C ARG A 146 3.45 5.00 11.54
N PRO A 147 3.86 5.85 10.59
CA PRO A 147 5.24 6.34 10.55
C PRO A 147 5.45 7.46 11.57
N THR A 148 5.60 7.13 12.85
CA THR A 148 5.77 8.07 13.97
C THR A 148 7.20 8.18 14.49
N GLY A 149 8.11 7.31 14.05
CA GLY A 149 9.49 7.24 14.51
C GLY A 149 10.49 8.05 13.68
N GLY A 150 11.66 8.29 14.21
CA GLY A 150 12.83 8.74 13.46
C GLY A 150 13.42 7.63 12.61
N LEU A 151 14.43 7.98 11.80
CA LEU A 151 15.11 7.04 10.91
C LEU A 151 15.90 5.96 11.67
N GLY A 152 16.41 6.28 12.87
CA GLY A 152 17.44 5.50 13.54
C GLY A 152 18.80 5.75 12.91
N ASP A 153 19.73 4.80 13.05
CA ASP A 153 21.06 4.90 12.48
C ASP A 153 20.97 4.87 10.94
N PRO A 154 21.86 5.59 10.24
CA PRO A 154 21.93 5.58 8.79
C PRO A 154 22.21 4.19 8.23
N GLY A 155 21.64 3.91 7.08
CA GLY A 155 21.83 2.65 6.35
C GLY A 155 20.63 1.73 6.45
N ALA A 156 20.35 1.03 5.37
CA ALA A 156 19.21 0.12 5.29
C ALA A 156 19.56 -1.24 5.90
N PRO A 157 18.77 -1.76 6.86
CA PRO A 157 18.94 -3.12 7.35
C PRO A 157 18.72 -4.13 6.21
N LYS A 158 19.43 -5.26 6.30
CA LYS A 158 19.29 -6.39 5.37
C LYS A 158 17.85 -6.91 5.35
N ALA A 159 17.35 -7.24 4.16
CA ALA A 159 16.02 -7.81 3.93
C ALA A 159 14.86 -7.01 4.57
N ALA A 160 15.03 -5.70 4.79
CA ALA A 160 14.04 -4.88 5.46
C ALA A 160 12.84 -4.56 4.57
N PHE A 161 11.68 -4.45 5.23
CA PHE A 161 10.49 -3.81 4.69
C PHE A 161 10.21 -2.53 5.46
N TYR A 162 9.73 -1.51 4.76
CA TYR A 162 9.24 -0.29 5.34
C TYR A 162 7.81 -0.05 4.85
N TYR A 163 6.94 0.32 5.78
CA TYR A 163 5.52 0.54 5.53
C TYR A 163 5.15 1.93 6.03
N GLY A 164 4.39 2.68 5.26
CA GLY A 164 4.09 4.04 5.65
C GLY A 164 3.11 4.76 4.74
N THR A 165 3.13 6.09 4.85
CA THR A 165 2.21 6.96 4.11
C THR A 165 2.92 8.13 3.47
N THR A 166 2.31 8.65 2.40
CA THR A 166 2.67 9.94 1.81
C THR A 166 2.00 11.08 2.58
N ALA A 167 2.43 12.30 2.31
CA ALA A 167 1.78 13.52 2.82
C ALA A 167 0.60 13.98 1.95
N GLN A 168 0.31 13.29 0.84
CA GLN A 168 -0.84 13.61 0.02
C GLN A 168 -2.13 13.35 0.79
N ARG A 169 -2.93 14.41 0.94
CA ARG A 169 -4.25 14.32 1.54
C ARG A 169 -5.27 14.10 0.44
N SER A 170 -6.03 13.05 0.56
CA SER A 170 -7.32 12.88 -0.11
C SER A 170 -8.44 13.15 0.91
N THR A 171 -9.68 13.02 0.50
CA THR A 171 -10.83 12.97 1.41
C THR A 171 -10.76 11.77 2.37
N GLY A 172 -9.97 10.73 2.01
CA GLY A 172 -9.72 9.52 2.75
C GLY A 172 -8.38 9.46 3.51
N PRO A 173 -7.83 8.24 3.71
CA PRO A 173 -6.51 8.02 4.27
C PRO A 173 -5.39 8.63 3.41
N ASN A 174 -4.26 8.94 4.05
CA ASN A 174 -3.05 9.29 3.29
C ASN A 174 -2.62 8.13 2.40
N ARG A 175 -2.09 8.43 1.20
CA ARG A 175 -1.66 7.40 0.26
C ARG A 175 -0.56 6.51 0.84
N PRO A 176 -0.63 5.18 0.68
CA PRO A 176 0.32 4.25 1.28
C PRO A 176 1.63 4.17 0.51
N ILE A 177 2.70 3.72 1.20
CA ILE A 177 3.99 3.35 0.60
C ILE A 177 4.51 2.06 1.21
N VAL A 178 5.13 1.22 0.38
CA VAL A 178 5.84 0.00 0.77
C VAL A 178 7.18 -0.05 0.08
N LEU A 179 8.24 -0.28 0.85
CA LEU A 179 9.59 -0.46 0.32
C LEU A 179 10.14 -1.82 0.73
N ARG A 180 10.90 -2.46 -0.15
CA ARG A 180 11.61 -3.71 0.12
C ARG A 180 13.09 -3.56 -0.19
N VAL A 181 13.92 -3.81 0.79
CA VAL A 181 15.39 -3.80 0.69
C VAL A 181 15.90 -5.23 0.44
N SER A 182 16.99 -5.36 -0.31
CA SER A 182 17.66 -6.63 -0.59
C SER A 182 18.23 -7.28 0.67
N ALA A 183 18.54 -8.57 0.56
CA ALA A 183 19.24 -9.32 1.62
C ALA A 183 20.62 -8.74 1.97
N SER A 184 21.27 -8.03 1.04
CA SER A 184 22.55 -7.37 1.30
C SER A 184 22.40 -6.00 2.00
N GLY A 185 21.21 -5.39 1.98
CA GLY A 185 20.99 -4.01 2.43
C GLY A 185 21.47 -2.93 1.45
N ARG A 186 21.96 -3.31 0.28
CA ARG A 186 22.60 -2.38 -0.69
C ARG A 186 21.72 -2.02 -1.89
N VAL A 187 20.55 -2.60 -2.00
CA VAL A 187 19.64 -2.40 -3.14
C VAL A 187 18.22 -2.25 -2.64
N LEU A 188 17.53 -1.23 -3.08
CA LEU A 188 16.09 -1.12 -2.98
C LEU A 188 15.49 -2.02 -4.06
N ARG A 189 14.96 -3.17 -3.64
CA ARG A 189 14.39 -4.18 -4.54
C ARG A 189 13.08 -3.74 -5.16
N ARG A 190 12.28 -3.00 -4.40
CA ARG A 190 10.99 -2.49 -4.85
C ARG A 190 10.53 -1.31 -4.01
N ALA A 191 9.89 -0.38 -4.67
CA ALA A 191 9.04 0.62 -4.05
C ALA A 191 7.66 0.56 -4.71
N LEU A 192 6.61 0.57 -3.91
CA LEU A 192 5.24 0.64 -4.37
C LEU A 192 4.53 1.71 -3.56
N PHE A 193 3.93 2.67 -4.21
CA PHE A 193 3.23 3.75 -3.54
C PHE A 193 1.96 4.16 -4.27
N GLY A 194 0.96 4.54 -3.48
CA GLY A 194 -0.23 5.19 -3.98
C GLY A 194 0.03 6.67 -4.18
N GLU A 195 -0.53 7.22 -5.23
CA GLU A 195 -0.38 8.63 -5.56
C GLU A 195 -1.69 9.26 -6.01
N SER A 196 -1.73 10.57 -5.96
CA SER A 196 -2.77 11.38 -6.57
C SER A 196 -2.09 12.43 -7.44
N VAL A 197 -2.48 12.51 -8.70
CA VAL A 197 -1.98 13.49 -9.67
C VAL A 197 -3.13 14.39 -10.13
N LYS A 198 -2.86 15.69 -10.22
CA LYS A 198 -3.80 16.65 -10.79
C LYS A 198 -3.54 16.78 -12.28
N CYS A 199 -4.59 16.62 -13.08
CA CYS A 199 -4.54 16.69 -14.53
C CYS A 199 -5.00 18.06 -15.06
N SER A 200 -4.66 18.36 -16.32
CA SER A 200 -4.98 19.63 -16.99
C SER A 200 -6.47 19.87 -17.22
N ASP A 201 -7.29 18.85 -17.10
CA ASP A 201 -8.74 18.89 -17.14
C ASP A 201 -9.39 18.94 -15.75
N ASP A 202 -8.62 19.32 -14.73
CA ASP A 202 -8.98 19.38 -13.30
C ASP A 202 -9.36 18.06 -12.65
N ARG A 203 -9.30 16.94 -13.36
CA ARG A 203 -9.47 15.61 -12.76
C ARG A 203 -8.30 15.27 -11.86
N ILE A 204 -8.59 14.50 -10.82
CA ILE A 204 -7.58 13.88 -9.96
C ILE A 204 -7.55 12.40 -10.32
N ALA A 205 -6.45 11.97 -10.90
CA ALA A 205 -6.18 10.56 -11.10
C ALA A 205 -5.49 9.98 -9.87
N ILE A 206 -5.87 8.77 -9.49
CA ILE A 206 -5.27 8.02 -8.39
C ILE A 206 -4.61 6.82 -9.02
N GLY A 207 -3.33 6.66 -8.76
CA GLY A 207 -2.53 5.58 -9.32
C GLY A 207 -1.78 4.80 -8.26
N ILE A 208 -1.28 3.66 -8.68
CA ILE A 208 -0.18 2.97 -8.01
C ILE A 208 0.99 3.10 -8.96
N GLU A 209 2.01 3.81 -8.54
CA GLU A 209 3.23 3.92 -9.32
C GLU A 209 3.93 2.57 -9.41
N ALA A 210 4.48 2.31 -10.60
CA ALA A 210 5.17 1.08 -10.89
C ALA A 210 6.40 0.93 -9.99
N PRO A 211 6.70 -0.29 -9.61
CA PRO A 211 7.77 -0.55 -8.69
C PRO A 211 9.10 -0.22 -9.32
N ARG A 212 9.85 0.63 -8.66
CA ARG A 212 11.28 0.71 -8.87
C ARG A 212 11.90 -0.60 -8.46
N THR A 213 12.76 -1.10 -9.30
CA THR A 213 13.44 -2.39 -9.07
C THR A 213 14.94 -2.21 -9.12
N ASP A 214 15.61 -2.76 -8.10
CA ASP A 214 17.06 -2.88 -8.04
C ASP A 214 17.83 -1.55 -8.06
N VAL A 215 17.30 -0.52 -7.39
CA VAL A 215 17.96 0.79 -7.26
C VAL A 215 19.06 0.71 -6.19
N PRO A 216 20.29 1.15 -6.48
CA PRO A 216 21.38 1.14 -5.49
C PRO A 216 21.07 1.99 -4.26
N ILE A 217 21.51 1.51 -3.08
CA ILE A 217 21.49 2.24 -1.82
C ILE A 217 22.94 2.58 -1.47
N ASP A 218 23.25 3.85 -1.25
CA ASP A 218 24.58 4.28 -0.87
C ASP A 218 24.94 3.88 0.59
N SER A 219 26.18 4.11 1.00
CA SER A 219 26.66 3.78 2.36
C SER A 219 25.97 4.56 3.47
N ARG A 220 25.28 5.65 3.15
CA ARG A 220 24.50 6.48 4.09
C ARG A 220 23.01 6.13 4.08
N GLY A 221 22.60 5.10 3.33
CA GLY A 221 21.21 4.69 3.20
C GLY A 221 20.40 5.54 2.23
N ARG A 222 21.02 6.30 1.36
CA ARG A 222 20.33 7.16 0.40
C ARG A 222 20.06 6.44 -0.89
N VAL A 223 18.92 6.75 -1.48
CA VAL A 223 18.46 6.31 -2.80
C VAL A 223 18.05 7.54 -3.57
N THR A 224 18.52 7.63 -4.81
CA THR A 224 18.03 8.61 -5.79
C THR A 224 17.80 7.87 -7.09
N ASP A 225 16.63 8.04 -7.66
CA ASP A 225 16.26 7.40 -8.90
C ASP A 225 15.42 8.34 -9.75
N HIS A 226 15.59 8.23 -11.07
CA HIS A 226 14.86 8.99 -12.06
C HIS A 226 14.52 8.05 -13.21
N GLU A 227 13.24 7.84 -13.43
CA GLU A 227 12.74 6.99 -14.50
C GLU A 227 11.98 7.82 -15.53
N ARG A 228 12.19 7.48 -16.80
CA ARG A 228 11.39 7.94 -17.93
C ARG A 228 10.95 6.74 -18.72
N TYR A 229 9.66 6.63 -18.90
CA TYR A 229 9.10 5.53 -19.68
C TYR A 229 7.85 5.98 -20.43
N GLU A 230 7.43 5.18 -21.38
CA GLU A 230 6.20 5.39 -22.10
C GLU A 230 5.40 4.11 -22.20
N PHE A 231 4.10 4.27 -22.32
CA PHE A 231 3.19 3.16 -22.59
C PHE A 231 2.01 3.65 -23.44
N THR A 232 1.37 2.70 -24.10
CA THR A 232 0.17 3.00 -24.91
C THR A 232 -1.09 2.71 -24.10
N GLN A 233 -2.03 3.66 -24.12
CA GLN A 233 -3.35 3.52 -23.51
C GLN A 233 -4.42 3.95 -24.53
N GLY A 234 -5.09 2.96 -25.13
CA GLY A 234 -5.99 3.22 -26.26
C GLY A 234 -5.23 3.85 -27.43
N GLU A 235 -5.70 4.99 -27.90
CA GLU A 235 -5.07 5.76 -28.98
C GLU A 235 -4.04 6.80 -28.49
N ALA A 236 -3.76 6.83 -27.19
CA ALA A 236 -2.79 7.74 -26.62
C ALA A 236 -1.46 7.04 -26.30
N VAL A 237 -0.37 7.77 -26.51
CA VAL A 237 0.95 7.44 -25.94
C VAL A 237 1.12 8.31 -24.70
N VAL A 238 1.37 7.66 -23.56
CA VAL A 238 1.60 8.32 -22.28
C VAL A 238 3.09 8.29 -21.97
N HIS A 239 3.69 9.47 -21.88
CA HIS A 239 5.08 9.65 -21.42
C HIS A 239 5.05 9.97 -19.93
N VAL A 240 5.86 9.28 -19.16
CA VAL A 240 5.99 9.47 -17.71
C VAL A 240 7.42 9.88 -17.38
N ASP A 241 7.55 10.85 -16.49
CA ASP A 241 8.81 11.31 -15.90
C ASP A 241 8.62 11.34 -14.40
N ASP A 242 9.36 10.52 -13.68
CA ASP A 242 9.27 10.44 -12.23
C ASP A 242 10.65 10.52 -11.55
N HIS A 243 10.69 11.16 -10.40
CA HIS A 243 11.86 11.24 -9.54
C HIS A 243 11.52 10.71 -8.16
N PHE A 244 12.35 9.85 -7.63
CA PHE A 244 12.21 9.27 -6.32
C PHE A 244 13.47 9.48 -5.49
N THR A 245 13.31 9.90 -4.22
CA THR A 245 14.38 9.94 -3.24
C THR A 245 13.98 9.20 -1.99
N ALA A 246 14.94 8.54 -1.34
CA ALA A 246 14.78 7.93 -0.04
C ALA A 246 16.01 8.12 0.83
N GLU A 247 15.78 8.22 2.12
CA GLU A 247 16.77 8.09 3.18
C GLU A 247 16.28 6.96 4.10
N LEU A 248 17.05 5.88 4.15
CA LEU A 248 16.71 4.65 4.84
C LEU A 248 17.57 4.53 6.10
N GLY A 249 16.92 4.23 7.22
CA GLY A 249 17.59 4.01 8.49
C GLY A 249 17.11 2.73 9.17
N THR A 250 17.69 2.40 10.32
CA THR A 250 17.44 1.14 11.02
C THR A 250 16.02 1.00 11.57
N ARG A 251 15.30 2.12 11.76
CA ARG A 251 13.92 2.14 12.31
C ARG A 251 12.87 2.68 11.34
N GLY A 252 13.27 3.45 10.36
CA GLY A 252 12.33 4.08 9.43
C GLY A 252 12.98 4.57 8.15
N ALA A 253 12.16 5.12 7.28
CA ALA A 253 12.55 5.72 6.02
C ALA A 253 11.74 6.99 5.76
N ARG A 254 12.30 7.91 4.96
CA ARG A 254 11.61 9.10 4.45
C ARG A 254 12.13 9.47 3.09
N GLY A 255 11.39 10.29 2.38
CA GLY A 255 11.82 10.78 1.10
C GLY A 255 10.77 11.62 0.39
N THR A 256 10.99 11.79 -0.89
CA THR A 256 10.08 12.49 -1.80
C THR A 256 9.91 11.72 -3.08
N PHE A 257 8.80 11.94 -3.76
CA PHE A 257 8.67 11.64 -5.18
C PHE A 257 7.96 12.80 -5.90
N THR A 258 8.22 12.89 -7.20
CA THR A 258 7.47 13.71 -8.13
C THR A 258 7.15 12.86 -9.33
N LEU A 259 5.94 13.01 -9.86
CA LEU A 259 5.52 12.38 -11.09
C LEU A 259 4.90 13.43 -12.00
N SER A 260 5.28 13.39 -13.25
CA SER A 260 4.57 14.09 -14.31
C SER A 260 4.29 13.15 -15.47
N SER A 261 3.13 13.28 -16.09
CA SER A 261 2.78 12.52 -17.26
C SER A 261 2.19 13.42 -18.36
N ARG A 262 2.40 13.03 -19.61
CA ARG A 262 1.83 13.67 -20.78
C ARG A 262 1.25 12.59 -21.69
N ALA A 263 -0.06 12.60 -21.85
CA ALA A 263 -0.73 11.80 -22.87
C ALA A 263 -0.81 12.59 -24.18
N ALA A 264 -0.41 11.97 -25.26
CA ALA A 264 -0.48 12.52 -26.59
C ALA A 264 -1.23 11.57 -27.53
N ASP A 265 -2.04 12.12 -28.43
CA ASP A 265 -2.67 11.37 -29.51
C ASP A 265 -1.62 10.70 -30.38
N ARG A 266 -1.75 9.41 -30.61
CA ARG A 266 -0.74 8.58 -31.29
C ARG A 266 -0.56 8.97 -32.75
N ALA A 267 -1.63 9.40 -33.42
CA ALA A 267 -1.58 9.72 -34.85
C ALA A 267 -1.05 11.12 -35.10
N SER A 268 -1.48 12.10 -34.30
CA SER A 268 -1.13 13.50 -34.50
C SER A 268 0.02 14.00 -33.62
N GLY A 269 0.39 13.27 -32.57
CA GLY A 269 1.35 13.72 -31.56
C GLY A 269 0.84 14.86 -30.66
N ARG A 270 -0.41 15.32 -30.87
CA ARG A 270 -1.00 16.42 -30.10
C ARG A 270 -1.22 16.00 -28.65
N THR A 271 -0.78 16.86 -27.73
CA THR A 271 -1.04 16.63 -26.29
C THR A 271 -2.53 16.67 -26.00
N ILE A 272 -3.04 15.60 -25.40
CA ILE A 272 -4.42 15.43 -24.94
C ILE A 272 -4.57 15.87 -23.49
N GLN A 273 -3.59 15.44 -22.64
CA GLN A 273 -3.66 15.67 -21.21
C GLN A 273 -2.25 15.73 -20.60
N THR A 274 -2.10 16.50 -19.56
CA THR A 274 -0.91 16.46 -18.69
C THR A 274 -1.34 16.32 -17.23
N CYS A 275 -0.60 15.52 -16.45
CA CYS A 275 -0.88 15.34 -15.03
C CYS A 275 0.40 15.52 -14.21
N LYS A 276 0.28 16.02 -12.98
CA LYS A 276 1.42 16.22 -12.06
C LYS A 276 1.04 15.91 -10.63
N SER A 277 1.93 15.25 -9.90
CA SER A 277 1.77 15.01 -8.45
C SER A 277 2.21 16.21 -7.59
N GLY A 278 3.05 17.10 -8.16
CA GLY A 278 3.89 17.98 -7.35
C GLY A 278 4.90 17.19 -6.51
N THR A 279 5.62 17.88 -5.62
CA THR A 279 6.55 17.20 -4.71
C THR A 279 5.80 16.55 -3.55
N VAL A 280 5.77 15.24 -3.50
CA VAL A 280 5.11 14.43 -2.48
C VAL A 280 6.14 13.95 -1.46
N ARG A 281 5.99 14.37 -0.21
CA ARG A 281 6.79 13.84 0.90
C ARG A 281 6.17 12.55 1.42
N TRP A 282 7.00 11.63 1.90
CA TRP A 282 6.53 10.40 2.51
C TRP A 282 7.41 9.99 3.70
N ARG A 283 6.83 9.17 4.57
CA ARG A 283 7.51 8.54 5.70
C ARG A 283 7.04 7.10 5.85
N ALA A 284 7.94 6.24 6.30
CA ALA A 284 7.66 4.84 6.57
C ALA A 284 8.38 4.38 7.84
N ALA A 285 7.82 3.38 8.50
CA ALA A 285 8.43 2.68 9.63
C ALA A 285 8.73 1.22 9.21
N ARG A 286 9.67 0.63 9.89
CA ARG A 286 10.04 -0.78 9.72
C ARG A 286 9.08 -1.73 10.43
#